data_aef68b18393eed6e705b38a76ddb6ec7
#
_entry.id   aef68b18393eed6e705b38a76ddb6ec7
#
_cell.length_a   1.000
_cell.length_b   1.000
_cell.length_c   1.000
_cell.angle_alpha   90.00
_cell.angle_beta   90.00
_cell.angle_gamma   90.00
#
_symmetry.space_group_name_H-M   'P 1'
#
loop_
_entity.id
_entity.type
_entity.pdbx_description
1 polymer ?
#
loop_
_entity_poly.entity_id
_entity_poly.type
_entity_poly.pdbx_seq_one_letter_code
_entity_poly.pdbx_strand_id
1 'polypeptide(L)'
;YAQPWKKPAHPGNPADDDAVELPAVATKTPIMWGFQAAGAAPIVAGHPITEPETVATAIRIGNPASWEKAEAARDESGGVIEAVTDEEILAAHRWLSSKEGVFVEPASASGVAGLIKKHSAGAAPAGKTWVITVTGHGLKDPDWAINNPALQNENGEGAQPTQVPQDVETVARALGL
;
A
#
# COMPACT_ATOMS: atom_id res chain seq x y z
N TYR A 1 -18.08 7.37 1.59
CA TYR A 1 -18.74 7.36 0.26
C TYR A 1 -20.28 7.29 0.36
N ALA A 2 -20.84 6.74 1.42
CA ALA A 2 -22.30 6.66 1.62
C ALA A 2 -22.85 7.85 2.42
N GLN A 3 -22.01 8.75 2.93
CA GLN A 3 -22.44 9.96 3.59
C GLN A 3 -22.28 11.18 2.67
N PRO A 4 -23.13 12.22 2.80
CA PRO A 4 -22.97 13.47 2.07
C PRO A 4 -21.58 14.06 2.34
N TRP A 5 -20.88 14.44 1.28
CA TRP A 5 -19.60 15.11 1.42
C TRP A 5 -19.84 16.57 1.81
N LYS A 6 -19.23 16.99 2.93
CA LYS A 6 -19.19 18.40 3.33
C LYS A 6 -17.81 18.95 3.01
N LYS A 7 -17.76 20.03 2.24
CA LYS A 7 -16.52 20.77 2.02
C LYS A 7 -15.95 21.20 3.39
N PRO A 8 -14.70 20.88 3.73
CA PRO A 8 -14.12 21.37 4.97
C PRO A 8 -14.05 22.90 4.95
N ALA A 9 -14.56 23.54 5.99
CA ALA A 9 -14.48 24.98 6.16
C ALA A 9 -13.00 25.39 6.33
N HIS A 10 -12.54 26.36 5.54
CA HIS A 10 -11.27 27.02 5.78
C HIS A 10 -11.52 28.29 6.58
N PRO A 11 -11.05 28.41 7.82
CA PRO A 11 -11.27 29.61 8.64
C PRO A 11 -10.84 30.87 7.90
N GLY A 12 -11.79 31.81 7.71
CA GLY A 12 -11.53 33.13 7.10
C GLY A 12 -11.75 33.22 5.57
N ASN A 13 -12.29 32.20 4.90
CA ASN A 13 -12.72 32.32 3.52
C ASN A 13 -14.23 32.56 3.40
N PRO A 14 -14.68 33.79 2.97
CA PRO A 14 -16.11 34.11 2.86
C PRO A 14 -16.90 33.24 1.87
N ALA A 15 -16.25 32.49 1.01
CA ALA A 15 -16.88 31.52 0.09
C ALA A 15 -17.25 30.18 0.80
N ASP A 16 -16.90 29.99 2.07
CA ASP A 16 -17.21 28.76 2.81
C ASP A 16 -18.55 28.84 3.56
N ASP A 17 -19.23 29.99 3.55
CA ASP A 17 -20.57 30.16 4.14
C ASP A 17 -21.67 29.44 3.33
N ASP A 18 -21.42 29.15 2.06
CA ASP A 18 -22.27 28.29 1.22
C ASP A 18 -21.74 26.86 1.20
N ALA A 19 -21.86 26.14 2.32
CA ALA A 19 -21.54 24.72 2.36
C ALA A 19 -22.52 23.95 1.46
N VAL A 20 -22.15 23.73 0.20
CA VAL A 20 -22.91 22.88 -0.72
C VAL A 20 -22.79 21.45 -0.21
N GLU A 21 -23.84 20.94 0.38
CA GLU A 21 -23.98 19.54 0.74
C GLU A 21 -24.28 18.76 -0.54
N LEU A 22 -23.26 18.08 -1.08
CA LEU A 22 -23.46 17.22 -2.25
C LEU A 22 -24.13 15.91 -1.80
N PRO A 23 -25.15 15.44 -2.53
CA PRO A 23 -25.80 14.18 -2.21
C PRO A 23 -24.77 13.02 -2.28
N ALA A 24 -24.98 11.99 -1.47
CA ALA A 24 -24.15 10.79 -1.52
C ALA A 24 -24.22 10.17 -2.93
N VAL A 25 -23.05 10.04 -3.56
CA VAL A 25 -22.93 9.49 -4.92
C VAL A 25 -23.00 7.96 -4.90
N ALA A 26 -22.51 7.35 -3.82
CA ALA A 26 -22.49 5.90 -3.67
C ALA A 26 -23.73 5.42 -2.89
N THR A 27 -24.40 4.42 -3.42
CA THR A 27 -25.56 3.77 -2.78
C THR A 27 -25.18 2.54 -1.95
N LYS A 28 -23.90 2.13 -2.00
CA LYS A 28 -23.35 0.97 -1.29
C LYS A 28 -21.96 1.31 -0.77
N THR A 29 -21.60 0.74 0.37
CA THR A 29 -20.23 0.76 0.90
C THR A 29 -19.52 -0.52 0.49
N PRO A 30 -18.21 -0.45 0.12
CA PRO A 30 -17.41 -1.66 -0.10
C PRO A 30 -17.12 -2.34 1.25
N ILE A 31 -16.94 -3.66 1.22
CA ILE A 31 -16.36 -4.39 2.35
C ILE A 31 -14.86 -4.05 2.39
N MET A 32 -14.38 -3.56 3.53
CA MET A 32 -13.00 -3.10 3.67
C MET A 32 -12.09 -4.20 4.19
N TRP A 33 -11.07 -4.54 3.42
CA TRP A 33 -10.02 -5.46 3.86
C TRP A 33 -8.70 -4.70 4.02
N GLY A 34 -8.11 -4.79 5.22
CA GLY A 34 -6.82 -4.21 5.55
C GLY A 34 -5.78 -5.30 5.85
N PHE A 35 -4.52 -5.04 5.46
CA PHE A 35 -3.43 -5.96 5.73
C PHE A 35 -2.24 -5.21 6.29
N GLN A 36 -1.78 -5.63 7.46
CA GLN A 36 -0.57 -5.12 8.11
C GLN A 36 0.59 -6.10 7.89
N ALA A 37 1.82 -5.62 7.88
CA ALA A 37 2.98 -6.51 7.91
C ALA A 37 3.06 -7.21 9.28
N ALA A 38 3.31 -8.50 9.32
CA ALA A 38 3.22 -9.31 10.54
C ALA A 38 4.10 -8.79 11.69
N GLY A 39 5.30 -8.26 11.37
CA GLY A 39 6.19 -7.64 12.36
C GLY A 39 5.82 -6.19 12.74
N ALA A 40 4.77 -5.62 12.12
CA ALA A 40 4.27 -4.27 12.36
C ALA A 40 2.73 -4.26 12.26
N ALA A 41 2.05 -5.14 13.01
CA ALA A 41 0.62 -5.36 12.95
C ALA A 41 -0.09 -5.01 14.28
N PRO A 42 -0.01 -3.75 14.75
CA PRO A 42 -0.55 -3.37 16.05
C PRO A 42 -2.07 -3.53 16.14
N ILE A 43 -2.84 -3.25 15.07
CA ILE A 43 -4.30 -3.41 15.08
C ILE A 43 -4.68 -4.90 15.20
N VAL A 44 -3.95 -5.78 14.52
CA VAL A 44 -4.15 -7.24 14.66
C VAL A 44 -3.77 -7.72 16.05
N ALA A 45 -2.71 -7.17 16.63
CA ALA A 45 -2.25 -7.50 17.99
C ALA A 45 -3.16 -6.94 19.09
N GLY A 46 -3.93 -5.88 18.80
CA GLY A 46 -4.76 -5.16 19.76
C GLY A 46 -3.98 -4.25 20.72
N HIS A 47 -2.70 -3.99 20.43
CA HIS A 47 -1.85 -3.09 21.23
C HIS A 47 -0.70 -2.53 20.39
N PRO A 48 -0.12 -1.38 20.75
CA PRO A 48 1.05 -0.83 20.07
C PRO A 48 2.25 -1.78 20.12
N ILE A 49 3.04 -1.79 19.03
CA ILE A 49 4.29 -2.54 18.90
C ILE A 49 5.44 -1.55 19.06
N THR A 50 6.29 -1.74 20.07
CA THR A 50 7.37 -0.81 20.40
C THR A 50 8.48 -0.83 19.35
N GLU A 51 8.82 -2.00 18.84
CA GLU A 51 9.89 -2.20 17.85
C GLU A 51 9.31 -2.91 16.62
N PRO A 52 8.58 -2.16 15.75
CA PRO A 52 8.01 -2.75 14.55
C PRO A 52 9.10 -3.08 13.53
N GLU A 53 9.07 -4.30 12.98
CA GLU A 53 10.04 -4.78 12.01
C GLU A 53 9.36 -5.34 10.78
N THR A 54 9.72 -4.82 9.60
CA THR A 54 9.27 -5.32 8.30
C THR A 54 10.10 -4.73 7.16
N VAL A 55 10.24 -5.42 6.07
CA VAL A 55 10.81 -4.90 4.80
C VAL A 55 9.92 -3.82 4.17
N ALA A 56 8.65 -3.81 4.50
CA ALA A 56 7.68 -2.84 4.00
C ALA A 56 7.76 -1.52 4.80
N THR A 57 8.81 -0.73 4.55
CA THR A 57 9.19 0.45 5.35
C THR A 57 8.07 1.44 5.56
N ALA A 58 7.23 1.71 4.55
CA ALA A 58 6.14 2.68 4.63
C ALA A 58 4.98 2.24 5.55
N ILE A 59 4.88 0.96 5.91
CA ILE A 59 3.90 0.43 6.88
C ILE A 59 4.57 -0.12 8.15
N ARG A 60 5.85 0.16 8.38
CA ARG A 60 6.58 -0.16 9.61
C ARG A 60 6.19 0.81 10.73
N ILE A 61 4.94 0.72 11.15
CA ILE A 61 4.30 1.64 12.10
C ILE A 61 3.76 0.84 13.27
N GLY A 62 4.36 1.02 14.45
CA GLY A 62 3.96 0.32 15.66
C GLY A 62 2.75 0.91 16.39
N ASN A 63 2.40 2.19 16.11
CA ASN A 63 1.24 2.86 16.71
C ASN A 63 0.62 3.83 15.72
N PRO A 64 -0.32 3.37 14.87
CA PRO A 64 -0.94 4.22 13.86
C PRO A 64 -1.86 5.29 14.46
N ALA A 65 -1.77 6.51 13.94
CA ALA A 65 -2.53 7.66 14.45
C ALA A 65 -4.06 7.53 14.26
N SER A 66 -4.51 6.79 13.25
CA SER A 66 -5.93 6.63 12.91
C SER A 66 -6.47 5.24 13.25
N TRP A 67 -5.99 4.65 14.34
CA TRP A 67 -6.36 3.33 14.81
C TRP A 67 -7.87 3.08 14.84
N GLU A 68 -8.58 3.91 15.63
CA GLU A 68 -10.02 3.79 15.81
C GLU A 68 -10.81 3.88 14.50
N LYS A 69 -10.34 4.72 13.55
CA LYS A 69 -10.99 4.86 12.23
C LYS A 69 -10.80 3.61 11.37
N ALA A 70 -9.66 2.96 11.48
CA ALA A 70 -9.40 1.72 10.73
C ALA A 70 -10.27 0.59 11.28
N GLU A 71 -10.41 0.47 12.59
CA GLU A 71 -11.29 -0.51 13.23
C GLU A 71 -12.76 -0.24 12.91
N ALA A 72 -13.21 1.01 13.01
CA ALA A 72 -14.56 1.40 12.61
C ALA A 72 -14.86 1.04 11.15
N ALA A 73 -13.94 1.33 10.23
CA ALA A 73 -14.12 0.99 8.81
C ALA A 73 -14.21 -0.53 8.59
N ARG A 74 -13.40 -1.32 9.30
CA ARG A 74 -13.50 -2.80 9.31
C ARG A 74 -14.87 -3.24 9.80
N ASP A 75 -15.29 -2.78 10.96
CA ASP A 75 -16.49 -3.26 11.66
C ASP A 75 -17.78 -2.83 10.94
N GLU A 76 -17.88 -1.56 10.54
CA GLU A 76 -19.04 -1.03 9.81
C GLU A 76 -19.23 -1.67 8.44
N SER A 77 -18.14 -2.07 7.77
CA SER A 77 -18.19 -2.70 6.46
C SER A 77 -18.35 -4.22 6.51
N GLY A 78 -18.26 -4.84 7.69
CA GLY A 78 -18.16 -6.29 7.83
C GLY A 78 -16.88 -6.87 7.24
N GLY A 79 -15.80 -6.09 7.25
CA GLY A 79 -14.51 -6.42 6.68
C GLY A 79 -13.56 -7.11 7.66
N VAL A 80 -12.27 -7.10 7.31
CA VAL A 80 -11.21 -7.71 8.13
C VAL A 80 -9.96 -6.85 8.14
N ILE A 81 -9.17 -6.94 9.22
CA ILE A 81 -7.77 -6.49 9.25
C ILE A 81 -6.94 -7.68 9.71
N GLU A 82 -6.02 -8.11 8.86
CA GLU A 82 -5.18 -9.28 9.09
C GLU A 82 -3.71 -8.96 8.85
N ALA A 83 -2.83 -9.90 9.19
CA ALA A 83 -1.40 -9.76 8.97
C ALA A 83 -0.93 -10.61 7.78
N VAL A 84 0.06 -10.08 7.05
CA VAL A 84 0.83 -10.78 6.01
C VAL A 84 2.31 -10.75 6.38
N THR A 85 3.03 -11.82 6.09
CA THR A 85 4.48 -11.88 6.36
C THR A 85 5.27 -11.12 5.31
N ASP A 86 6.53 -10.82 5.61
CA ASP A 86 7.42 -10.19 4.65
C ASP A 86 7.62 -11.06 3.41
N GLU A 87 7.66 -12.40 3.56
CA GLU A 87 7.73 -13.32 2.43
C GLU A 87 6.49 -13.26 1.54
N GLU A 88 5.28 -13.18 2.14
CA GLU A 88 4.02 -13.02 1.42
C GLU A 88 4.01 -11.67 0.65
N ILE A 89 4.45 -10.58 1.30
CA ILE A 89 4.57 -9.25 0.69
C ILE A 89 5.54 -9.29 -0.51
N LEU A 90 6.73 -9.85 -0.33
CA LEU A 90 7.75 -9.94 -1.37
C LEU A 90 7.33 -10.85 -2.53
N ALA A 91 6.60 -11.93 -2.25
CA ALA A 91 6.02 -12.77 -3.29
C ALA A 91 4.99 -12.02 -4.13
N ALA A 92 4.09 -11.26 -3.49
CA ALA A 92 3.10 -10.43 -4.17
C ALA A 92 3.76 -9.29 -4.97
N HIS A 93 4.80 -8.67 -4.43
CA HIS A 93 5.59 -7.64 -5.11
C HIS A 93 6.22 -8.18 -6.41
N ARG A 94 6.86 -9.34 -6.34
CA ARG A 94 7.43 -10.01 -7.54
C ARG A 94 6.35 -10.37 -8.56
N TRP A 95 5.20 -10.86 -8.07
CA TRP A 95 4.07 -11.21 -8.92
C TRP A 95 3.55 -9.99 -9.68
N LEU A 96 3.31 -8.88 -9.00
CA LEU A 96 2.89 -7.61 -9.60
C LEU A 96 3.86 -7.14 -10.70
N SER A 97 5.16 -7.13 -10.40
CA SER A 97 6.18 -6.67 -11.36
C SER A 97 6.29 -7.60 -12.57
N SER A 98 6.31 -8.92 -12.35
CA SER A 98 6.61 -9.90 -13.41
C SER A 98 5.41 -10.31 -14.24
N LYS A 99 4.20 -10.22 -13.70
CA LYS A 99 2.97 -10.68 -14.37
C LYS A 99 2.09 -9.53 -14.84
N GLU A 100 2.05 -8.44 -14.07
CA GLU A 100 1.20 -7.29 -14.36
C GLU A 100 1.98 -6.06 -14.85
N GLY A 101 3.31 -6.09 -14.78
CA GLY A 101 4.15 -4.95 -15.14
C GLY A 101 4.00 -3.76 -14.17
N VAL A 102 3.48 -3.98 -12.97
CA VAL A 102 3.22 -2.94 -11.97
C VAL A 102 4.32 -2.97 -10.92
N PHE A 103 5.22 -1.97 -10.98
CA PHE A 103 6.33 -1.84 -10.05
C PHE A 103 5.96 -0.92 -8.88
N VAL A 104 5.80 -1.48 -7.70
CA VAL A 104 5.40 -0.78 -6.47
C VAL A 104 6.43 -0.95 -5.36
N GLU A 105 6.36 -0.13 -4.32
CA GLU A 105 7.11 -0.38 -3.08
C GLU A 105 6.55 -1.61 -2.33
N PRO A 106 7.32 -2.30 -1.48
CA PRO A 106 6.86 -3.50 -0.76
C PRO A 106 5.57 -3.26 0.05
N ALA A 107 5.46 -2.11 0.71
CA ALA A 107 4.26 -1.73 1.47
C ALA A 107 2.98 -1.76 0.63
N SER A 108 3.05 -1.32 -0.63
CA SER A 108 1.92 -1.29 -1.56
C SER A 108 1.51 -2.68 -2.05
N ALA A 109 2.38 -3.68 -1.94
CA ALA A 109 2.08 -5.06 -2.27
C ALA A 109 1.32 -5.81 -1.17
N SER A 110 1.23 -5.27 0.05
CA SER A 110 0.61 -5.93 1.20
C SER A 110 -0.87 -6.29 0.97
N GLY A 111 -1.63 -5.41 0.31
CA GLY A 111 -3.02 -5.68 -0.06
C GLY A 111 -3.18 -6.85 -1.03
N VAL A 112 -2.27 -6.96 -2.00
CA VAL A 112 -2.23 -8.08 -2.96
C VAL A 112 -1.82 -9.36 -2.26
N ALA A 113 -0.81 -9.31 -1.38
CA ALA A 113 -0.39 -10.44 -0.54
C ALA A 113 -1.56 -10.99 0.29
N GLY A 114 -2.31 -10.09 0.92
CA GLY A 114 -3.48 -10.46 1.70
C GLY A 114 -4.58 -11.11 0.87
N LEU A 115 -4.88 -10.58 -0.31
CA LEU A 115 -5.87 -11.21 -1.20
C LEU A 115 -5.41 -12.60 -1.68
N ILE A 116 -4.14 -12.76 -2.05
CA ILE A 116 -3.56 -14.06 -2.46
C ILE A 116 -3.68 -15.05 -1.29
N LYS A 117 -3.32 -14.65 -0.08
CA LYS A 117 -3.43 -15.46 1.14
C LYS A 117 -4.86 -15.91 1.39
N LYS A 118 -5.82 -14.99 1.37
CA LYS A 118 -7.25 -15.29 1.55
C LYS A 118 -7.80 -16.21 0.46
N HIS A 119 -7.37 -15.99 -0.79
CA HIS A 119 -7.77 -16.84 -1.91
C HIS A 119 -7.23 -18.27 -1.74
N SER A 120 -5.97 -18.44 -1.41
CA SER A 120 -5.34 -19.73 -1.18
C SER A 120 -5.96 -20.51 -0.01
N ALA A 121 -6.47 -19.78 0.99
CA ALA A 121 -7.21 -20.34 2.12
C ALA A 121 -8.70 -20.63 1.81
N GLY A 122 -9.17 -20.35 0.59
CA GLY A 122 -10.58 -20.49 0.22
C GLY A 122 -11.51 -19.46 0.89
N ALA A 123 -10.94 -18.39 1.47
CA ALA A 123 -11.67 -17.37 2.23
C ALA A 123 -11.99 -16.10 1.41
N ALA A 124 -11.52 -16.02 0.16
CA ALA A 124 -11.91 -14.95 -0.75
C ALA A 124 -13.15 -15.38 -1.56
N PRO A 125 -14.30 -14.68 -1.41
CA PRO A 125 -15.53 -15.05 -2.11
C PRO A 125 -15.38 -14.96 -3.64
N ALA A 126 -15.81 -15.99 -4.35
CA ALA A 126 -15.84 -15.99 -5.81
C ALA A 126 -16.88 -15.02 -6.37
N GLY A 127 -16.68 -14.55 -7.61
CA GLY A 127 -17.62 -13.68 -8.32
C GLY A 127 -17.73 -12.27 -7.75
N LYS A 128 -16.76 -11.82 -6.95
CA LYS A 128 -16.68 -10.45 -6.42
C LYS A 128 -15.68 -9.61 -7.22
N THR A 129 -15.92 -8.30 -7.25
CA THR A 129 -14.95 -7.33 -7.75
C THR A 129 -14.05 -6.92 -6.61
N TRP A 130 -12.74 -7.08 -6.79
CA TRP A 130 -11.70 -6.67 -5.85
C TRP A 130 -11.04 -5.42 -6.37
N VAL A 131 -10.97 -4.39 -5.53
CA VAL A 131 -10.25 -3.15 -5.81
C VAL A 131 -9.13 -3.02 -4.79
N ILE A 132 -7.88 -3.05 -5.25
CA ILE A 132 -6.71 -2.95 -4.39
C ILE A 132 -6.01 -1.63 -4.70
N THR A 133 -5.79 -0.81 -3.67
CA THR A 133 -5.03 0.42 -3.81
C THR A 133 -3.54 0.12 -3.69
N VAL A 134 -2.82 0.19 -4.79
CA VAL A 134 -1.36 0.13 -4.83
C VAL A 134 -0.82 1.56 -4.82
N THR A 135 -0.38 2.03 -3.66
CA THR A 135 -0.20 3.46 -3.35
C THR A 135 1.16 4.01 -3.75
N GLY A 136 2.26 3.33 -3.44
CA GLY A 136 3.61 3.81 -3.63
C GLY A 136 4.30 3.13 -4.82
N HIS A 137 4.94 3.93 -5.67
CA HIS A 137 5.79 3.44 -6.76
C HIS A 137 7.07 2.80 -6.21
N GLY A 138 7.62 1.79 -6.88
CA GLY A 138 8.83 1.07 -6.44
C GLY A 138 10.07 1.95 -6.27
N LEU A 139 10.18 3.05 -7.03
CA LEU A 139 11.26 4.02 -6.87
C LEU A 139 11.22 4.83 -5.57
N LYS A 140 10.16 4.71 -4.79
CA LYS A 140 10.06 5.33 -3.46
C LYS A 140 10.92 4.61 -2.42
N ASP A 141 11.18 3.32 -2.63
CA ASP A 141 12.06 2.50 -1.80
C ASP A 141 13.02 1.69 -2.70
N PRO A 142 13.97 2.38 -3.39
CA PRO A 142 14.86 1.72 -4.34
C PRO A 142 15.88 0.80 -3.66
N ASP A 143 16.26 1.09 -2.42
CA ASP A 143 17.27 0.32 -1.69
C ASP A 143 16.83 -1.14 -1.51
N TRP A 144 15.55 -1.37 -1.36
CA TRP A 144 15.00 -2.72 -1.30
C TRP A 144 15.24 -3.50 -2.61
N ALA A 145 15.00 -2.87 -3.77
CA ALA A 145 15.21 -3.51 -5.07
C ALA A 145 16.70 -3.75 -5.36
N ILE A 146 17.58 -2.81 -4.93
CA ILE A 146 19.03 -2.89 -5.12
C ILE A 146 19.63 -3.99 -4.24
N ASN A 147 19.19 -4.08 -2.98
CA ASN A 147 19.80 -4.96 -1.98
C ASN A 147 19.11 -6.33 -1.86
N ASN A 148 18.06 -6.58 -2.63
CA ASN A 148 17.33 -7.84 -2.55
C ASN A 148 18.12 -8.99 -3.18
N PRO A 149 18.54 -10.02 -2.40
CA PRO A 149 19.29 -11.15 -2.91
C PRO A 149 18.58 -11.91 -4.04
N ALA A 150 17.24 -11.90 -4.06
CA ALA A 150 16.43 -12.56 -5.08
C ALA A 150 16.47 -11.84 -6.46
N LEU A 151 16.97 -10.61 -6.51
CA LEU A 151 17.13 -9.80 -7.72
C LEU A 151 18.61 -9.64 -8.10
N GLN A 152 19.52 -10.29 -7.37
CA GLN A 152 20.94 -10.31 -7.69
C GLN A 152 21.22 -11.32 -8.81
N ASN A 153 22.21 -10.99 -9.65
CA ASN A 153 22.71 -11.91 -10.67
C ASN A 153 23.52 -13.06 -10.03
N GLU A 154 24.03 -13.96 -10.86
CA GLU A 154 24.85 -15.11 -10.42
C GLU A 154 26.12 -14.70 -9.65
N ASN A 155 26.57 -13.45 -9.80
CA ASN A 155 27.74 -12.90 -9.11
C ASN A 155 27.40 -12.20 -7.77
N GLY A 156 26.13 -12.20 -7.37
CA GLY A 156 25.66 -11.50 -6.17
C GLY A 156 25.50 -9.98 -6.37
N GLU A 157 25.52 -9.49 -7.62
CA GLU A 157 25.36 -8.08 -7.94
C GLU A 157 23.89 -7.79 -8.23
N GLY A 158 23.28 -6.89 -7.47
CA GLY A 158 21.96 -6.33 -7.75
C GLY A 158 22.01 -5.25 -8.84
N ALA A 159 20.86 -4.81 -9.27
CA ALA A 159 20.74 -3.65 -10.16
C ALA A 159 21.31 -2.42 -9.46
N GLN A 160 22.47 -1.95 -9.91
CA GLN A 160 23.09 -0.74 -9.36
C GLN A 160 22.60 0.49 -10.10
N PRO A 161 22.16 1.54 -9.40
CA PRO A 161 21.81 2.80 -10.03
C PRO A 161 23.04 3.45 -10.66
N THR A 162 22.94 3.85 -11.92
CA THR A 162 23.98 4.61 -12.59
C THR A 162 23.85 6.08 -12.19
N GLN A 163 24.85 6.63 -11.54
CA GLN A 163 24.91 8.07 -11.26
C GLN A 163 25.34 8.82 -12.51
N VAL A 164 24.52 9.78 -12.92
CA VAL A 164 24.80 10.67 -14.04
C VAL A 164 24.67 12.12 -13.60
N PRO A 165 25.49 13.05 -14.17
CA PRO A 165 25.32 14.49 -13.96
C PRO A 165 23.90 14.95 -14.32
N GLN A 166 23.45 16.06 -13.73
CA GLN A 166 22.14 16.65 -13.97
C GLN A 166 22.11 17.47 -15.27
N ASP A 167 22.49 16.86 -16.40
CA ASP A 167 22.39 17.46 -17.72
C ASP A 167 21.73 16.50 -18.71
N VAL A 168 20.94 17.07 -19.61
CA VAL A 168 20.08 16.32 -20.54
C VAL A 168 20.90 15.43 -21.49
N GLU A 169 22.03 15.91 -21.97
CA GLU A 169 22.86 15.15 -22.95
C GLU A 169 23.49 13.92 -22.31
N THR A 170 24.01 14.04 -21.08
CA THR A 170 24.61 12.93 -20.35
C THR A 170 23.55 11.88 -19.97
N VAL A 171 22.36 12.33 -19.54
CA VAL A 171 21.24 11.43 -19.26
C VAL A 171 20.78 10.69 -20.51
N ALA A 172 20.58 11.42 -21.63
CA ALA A 172 20.19 10.81 -22.90
C ALA A 172 21.20 9.74 -23.37
N ARG A 173 22.49 10.09 -23.32
CA ARG A 173 23.57 9.15 -23.68
C ARG A 173 23.58 7.91 -22.77
N ALA A 174 23.38 8.06 -21.47
CA ALA A 174 23.32 6.95 -20.52
C ALA A 174 22.12 6.03 -20.79
N LEU A 175 21.03 6.58 -21.36
CA LEU A 175 19.83 5.83 -21.75
C LEU A 175 19.92 5.24 -23.18
N GLY A 176 20.99 5.51 -23.91
CA GLY A 176 21.17 5.05 -25.29
C GLY A 176 20.33 5.83 -26.31
N LEU A 177 19.96 7.07 -26.01
CA LEU A 177 19.20 8.00 -26.85
C LEU A 177 20.10 8.96 -27.60
#